data_d3a021581d0da81e978018097e00fb1f
#
_entry.id   d3a021581d0da81e978018097e00fb1f
#
_cell.length_a   1.000
_cell.length_b   1.000
_cell.length_c   1.000
_cell.angle_alpha   90.00
_cell.angle_beta   90.00
_cell.angle_gamma   90.00
#
_symmetry.space_group_name_H-M   'P 1'
#
loop_
_entity.id
_entity.type
_entity.pdbx_description
1 polymer ?
#
loop_
_entity_poly.entity_id
_entity_poly.type
_entity_poly.pdbx_seq_one_letter_code
_entity_poly.pdbx_strand_id
1 'polypeptide(L)'
;MDFKESTGLYLIAGGVILFVLAQSIFFLVKALKQGKILGLDKKKLTNAITSSALFTIPSALSILATVIALAPSLGLVIPWVRLSVIGNLMYETTAAENAMEGLGHTGGTAVEVTDPAVFAGIAWVMTIGICFSLVLLPFVAKPLHKKFMNAGKKEEKIETEDKKENTEKKSNGIAGFIDLLTPAVFIGLIGAFVARAIAGAGKPEIFGDGAGVLSIITLVVAVIVSLIFEVIAKKFKLTWLEPFVMPIGMILAMVIAVVAYNVLPPEIAIFEWRG
;
A
#
# COMPACT_ATOMS: atom_id res chain seq x y z
N MET A 1 -0.82 32.88 -1.01
CA MET A 1 -0.08 31.72 -1.56
C MET A 1 -0.37 30.57 -0.64
N ASP A 2 -0.84 29.49 -1.21
CA ASP A 2 -1.13 28.29 -0.43
C ASP A 2 0.20 27.70 0.04
N PHE A 3 0.41 27.57 1.35
CA PHE A 3 1.66 27.07 1.91
C PHE A 3 1.94 25.61 1.50
N LYS A 4 0.90 24.85 1.16
CA LYS A 4 0.96 23.44 0.71
C LYS A 4 1.57 23.31 -0.70
N GLU A 5 1.42 24.35 -1.51
CA GLU A 5 1.91 24.41 -2.90
C GLU A 5 2.91 25.55 -3.12
N SER A 6 3.74 25.81 -2.11
CA SER A 6 4.77 26.81 -2.21
C SER A 6 5.86 26.41 -3.20
N THR A 7 6.42 27.39 -3.91
CA THR A 7 7.54 27.17 -4.85
C THR A 7 8.72 26.44 -4.20
N GLY A 8 8.98 26.70 -2.91
CA GLY A 8 10.02 26.02 -2.16
C GLY A 8 9.78 24.51 -2.02
N LEU A 9 8.54 24.09 -1.77
CA LEU A 9 8.17 22.68 -1.70
C LEU A 9 8.32 21.99 -3.07
N TYR A 10 7.93 22.65 -4.17
CA TYR A 10 8.12 22.12 -5.52
C TYR A 10 9.61 21.96 -5.88
N LEU A 11 10.47 22.89 -5.46
CA LEU A 11 11.91 22.79 -5.69
C LEU A 11 12.52 21.61 -4.92
N ILE A 12 12.15 21.42 -3.66
CA ILE A 12 12.58 20.26 -2.86
C ILE A 12 12.07 18.97 -3.51
N ALA A 13 10.79 18.93 -3.88
CA ALA A 13 10.17 17.80 -4.56
C ALA A 13 10.90 17.43 -5.86
N GLY A 14 11.15 18.43 -6.70
CA GLY A 14 11.91 18.26 -7.95
C GLY A 14 13.31 17.73 -7.72
N GLY A 15 14.01 18.22 -6.72
CA GLY A 15 15.34 17.74 -6.33
C GLY A 15 15.33 16.26 -5.90
N VAL A 16 14.37 15.86 -5.06
CA VAL A 16 14.21 14.47 -4.64
C VAL A 16 13.90 13.55 -5.81
N ILE A 17 12.98 13.96 -6.70
CA ILE A 17 12.60 13.15 -7.86
C ILE A 17 13.77 13.00 -8.83
N LEU A 18 14.52 14.07 -9.10
CA LEU A 18 15.73 14.01 -9.93
C LEU A 18 16.78 13.06 -9.34
N PHE A 19 16.97 13.09 -8.02
CA PHE A 19 17.87 12.18 -7.33
C PHE A 19 17.43 10.71 -7.51
N VAL A 20 16.15 10.41 -7.30
CA VAL A 20 15.60 9.05 -7.46
C VAL A 20 15.72 8.56 -8.91
N LEU A 21 15.46 9.43 -9.89
CA LEU A 21 15.64 9.10 -11.30
C LEU A 21 17.12 8.80 -11.63
N ALA A 22 18.03 9.63 -11.17
CA ALA A 22 19.47 9.42 -11.38
C ALA A 22 19.94 8.10 -10.76
N GLN A 23 19.49 7.81 -9.53
CA GLN A 23 19.76 6.55 -8.84
C GLN A 23 19.21 5.35 -9.61
N SER A 24 17.96 5.43 -10.10
CA SER A 24 17.34 4.35 -10.88
C SER A 24 18.10 4.05 -12.17
N ILE A 25 18.50 5.10 -12.91
CA ILE A 25 19.31 4.96 -14.13
C ILE A 25 20.66 4.35 -13.80
N PHE A 26 21.32 4.81 -12.74
CA PHE A 26 22.62 4.27 -12.31
C PHE A 26 22.54 2.76 -12.03
N PHE A 27 21.55 2.31 -11.24
CA PHE A 27 21.39 0.90 -10.93
C PHE A 27 21.00 0.08 -12.15
N LEU A 28 20.15 0.58 -13.04
CA LEU A 28 19.77 -0.08 -14.27
C LEU A 28 21.00 -0.32 -15.16
N VAL A 29 21.83 0.70 -15.39
CA VAL A 29 23.06 0.58 -16.18
C VAL A 29 24.04 -0.42 -15.54
N LYS A 30 24.20 -0.36 -14.22
CA LYS A 30 25.05 -1.28 -13.48
C LYS A 30 24.55 -2.72 -13.58
N ALA A 31 23.27 -2.96 -13.43
CA ALA A 31 22.65 -4.28 -13.57
C ALA A 31 22.81 -4.84 -14.98
N LEU A 32 22.60 -4.03 -16.02
CA LEU A 32 22.78 -4.43 -17.42
C LEU A 32 24.23 -4.76 -17.75
N LYS A 33 25.19 -3.98 -17.23
CA LYS A 33 26.64 -4.29 -17.38
C LYS A 33 26.98 -5.62 -16.73
N GLN A 34 26.51 -5.83 -15.50
CA GLN A 34 26.77 -7.09 -14.78
C GLN A 34 26.12 -8.29 -15.46
N GLY A 35 24.90 -8.16 -15.98
CA GLY A 35 24.21 -9.20 -16.74
C GLY A 35 25.00 -9.61 -18.00
N LYS A 36 25.62 -8.65 -18.70
CA LYS A 36 26.49 -8.95 -19.85
C LYS A 36 27.77 -9.69 -19.44
N ILE A 37 28.41 -9.30 -18.33
CA ILE A 37 29.60 -9.96 -17.79
C ILE A 37 29.31 -11.41 -17.43
N LEU A 38 28.13 -11.68 -16.86
CA LEU A 38 27.69 -13.05 -16.51
C LEU A 38 27.22 -13.88 -17.72
N GLY A 39 27.34 -13.35 -18.95
CA GLY A 39 27.00 -14.08 -20.17
C GLY A 39 25.48 -14.25 -20.38
N LEU A 40 24.65 -13.45 -19.73
CA LEU A 40 23.21 -13.51 -19.94
C LEU A 40 22.83 -13.07 -21.35
N ASP A 41 22.01 -13.87 -22.03
CA ASP A 41 21.52 -13.58 -23.37
C ASP A 41 20.73 -12.25 -23.38
N LYS A 42 20.95 -11.44 -24.43
CA LYS A 42 20.24 -10.16 -24.62
C LYS A 42 18.73 -10.33 -24.56
N LYS A 43 18.19 -11.41 -25.11
CA LYS A 43 16.75 -11.71 -25.08
C LYS A 43 16.22 -11.89 -23.66
N LYS A 44 16.98 -12.57 -22.78
CA LYS A 44 16.62 -12.73 -21.36
C LYS A 44 16.64 -11.39 -20.63
N LEU A 45 17.64 -10.55 -20.88
CA LEU A 45 17.74 -9.21 -20.30
C LEU A 45 16.57 -8.32 -20.74
N THR A 46 16.26 -8.30 -22.04
CA THR A 46 15.13 -7.52 -22.56
C THR A 46 13.80 -8.00 -21.99
N ASN A 47 13.59 -9.31 -21.94
CA ASN A 47 12.36 -9.86 -21.34
C ASN A 47 12.22 -9.50 -19.86
N ALA A 48 13.32 -9.53 -19.09
CA ALA A 48 13.30 -9.10 -17.69
C ALA A 48 12.92 -7.62 -17.55
N ILE A 49 13.47 -6.73 -18.39
CA ILE A 49 13.12 -5.31 -18.38
C ILE A 49 11.66 -5.10 -18.74
N THR A 50 11.16 -5.73 -19.80
CA THR A 50 9.77 -5.60 -20.26
C THR A 50 8.81 -6.12 -19.22
N SER A 51 9.08 -7.28 -18.62
CA SER A 51 8.25 -7.83 -17.54
C SER A 51 8.24 -6.91 -16.33
N SER A 52 9.41 -6.42 -15.89
CA SER A 52 9.49 -5.48 -14.77
C SER A 52 8.72 -4.18 -15.05
N ALA A 53 8.84 -3.63 -16.25
CA ALA A 53 8.11 -2.44 -16.66
C ALA A 53 6.59 -2.68 -16.63
N LEU A 54 6.13 -3.83 -17.11
CA LEU A 54 4.71 -4.20 -17.09
C LEU A 54 4.19 -4.30 -15.64
N PHE A 55 4.95 -4.92 -14.73
CA PHE A 55 4.58 -5.01 -13.32
C PHE A 55 4.63 -3.67 -12.57
N THR A 56 5.32 -2.66 -13.11
CA THR A 56 5.37 -1.32 -12.52
C THR A 56 4.07 -0.53 -12.76
N ILE A 57 3.34 -0.80 -13.85
CA ILE A 57 2.12 -0.07 -14.20
C ILE A 57 1.04 -0.16 -13.12
N PRO A 58 0.67 -1.35 -12.59
CA PRO A 58 -0.31 -1.45 -11.51
C PRO A 58 0.09 -0.68 -10.26
N SER A 59 1.36 -0.77 -9.87
CA SER A 59 1.88 -0.02 -8.74
C SER A 59 1.78 1.49 -8.94
N ALA A 60 2.11 1.98 -10.14
CA ALA A 60 2.00 3.39 -10.49
C ALA A 60 0.53 3.89 -10.45
N LEU A 61 -0.42 3.07 -10.90
CA LEU A 61 -1.85 3.40 -10.82
C LEU A 61 -2.33 3.49 -9.36
N SER A 62 -1.89 2.58 -8.50
CA SER A 62 -2.20 2.62 -7.07
C SER A 62 -1.63 3.87 -6.40
N ILE A 63 -0.39 4.25 -6.74
CA ILE A 63 0.25 5.47 -6.25
C ILE A 63 -0.54 6.71 -6.71
N LEU A 64 -0.91 6.77 -7.99
CA LEU A 64 -1.69 7.88 -8.53
C LEU A 64 -3.03 8.05 -7.81
N ALA A 65 -3.76 6.95 -7.58
CA ALA A 65 -5.03 6.98 -6.87
C ALA A 65 -4.85 7.48 -5.41
N THR A 66 -3.75 7.11 -4.75
CA THR A 66 -3.46 7.60 -3.39
C THR A 66 -3.14 9.09 -3.37
N VAL A 67 -2.35 9.57 -4.36
CA VAL A 67 -2.07 11.01 -4.48
C VAL A 67 -3.38 11.78 -4.63
N ILE A 68 -4.28 11.32 -5.49
CA ILE A 68 -5.61 11.93 -5.68
C ILE A 68 -6.42 11.91 -4.39
N ALA A 69 -6.40 10.82 -3.63
CA ALA A 69 -7.14 10.70 -2.38
C ALA A 69 -6.62 11.62 -1.27
N LEU A 70 -5.32 11.87 -1.21
CA LEU A 70 -4.69 12.73 -0.19
C LEU A 70 -4.58 14.21 -0.62
N ALA A 71 -4.69 14.51 -1.91
CA ALA A 71 -4.54 15.86 -2.45
C ALA A 71 -5.52 16.89 -1.85
N PRO A 72 -6.81 16.58 -1.58
CA PRO A 72 -7.73 17.54 -0.99
C PRO A 72 -7.26 18.06 0.38
N SER A 73 -6.69 17.21 1.22
CA SER A 73 -6.26 17.57 2.57
C SER A 73 -4.86 18.16 2.63
N LEU A 74 -3.89 17.52 1.95
CA LEU A 74 -2.46 17.81 2.09
C LEU A 74 -1.84 18.55 0.88
N GLY A 75 -2.65 18.91 -0.13
CA GLY A 75 -2.11 19.40 -1.39
C GLY A 75 -1.44 18.29 -2.20
N LEU A 76 -0.92 18.64 -3.37
CA LEU A 76 -0.35 17.67 -4.30
C LEU A 76 1.09 17.28 -3.97
N VAL A 77 1.89 18.23 -3.47
CA VAL A 77 3.36 18.10 -3.40
C VAL A 77 3.80 17.02 -2.41
N ILE A 78 3.28 17.05 -1.17
CA ILE A 78 3.70 16.09 -0.12
C ILE A 78 3.31 14.65 -0.46
N PRO A 79 2.05 14.33 -0.80
CA PRO A 79 1.70 12.97 -1.18
C PRO A 79 2.49 12.47 -2.39
N TRP A 80 2.69 13.33 -3.40
CA TRP A 80 3.44 12.97 -4.60
C TRP A 80 4.89 12.60 -4.30
N VAL A 81 5.63 13.45 -3.57
CA VAL A 81 7.04 13.18 -3.21
C VAL A 81 7.16 11.91 -2.38
N ARG A 82 6.33 11.78 -1.36
CA ARG A 82 6.40 10.65 -0.43
C ARG A 82 6.10 9.33 -1.12
N LEU A 83 5.05 9.28 -1.91
CA LEU A 83 4.67 8.08 -2.65
C LEU A 83 5.66 7.75 -3.78
N SER A 84 6.32 8.74 -4.36
CA SER A 84 7.37 8.52 -5.36
C SER A 84 8.64 7.89 -4.76
N VAL A 85 8.93 8.13 -3.48
CA VAL A 85 10.10 7.57 -2.79
C VAL A 85 9.80 6.23 -2.15
N ILE A 86 8.67 6.10 -1.47
CA ILE A 86 8.36 4.95 -0.62
C ILE A 86 7.23 4.10 -1.20
N GLY A 87 6.25 4.71 -1.85
CA GLY A 87 5.21 4.04 -2.64
C GLY A 87 4.27 3.11 -1.85
N ASN A 88 4.05 3.35 -0.57
CA ASN A 88 3.16 2.53 0.25
C ASN A 88 1.83 3.24 0.54
N LEU A 89 0.80 2.89 -0.25
CA LEU A 89 -0.56 3.39 -0.11
C LEU A 89 -1.11 3.27 1.31
N MET A 90 -1.07 2.05 1.87
CA MET A 90 -1.69 1.76 3.16
C MET A 90 -1.05 2.56 4.30
N TYR A 91 0.27 2.66 4.29
CA TYR A 91 0.99 3.42 5.29
C TYR A 91 0.69 4.91 5.20
N GLU A 92 0.74 5.49 4.01
CA GLU A 92 0.61 6.93 3.83
C GLU A 92 -0.79 7.43 4.22
N THR A 93 -1.84 6.72 3.82
CA THR A 93 -3.22 7.09 4.19
C THR A 93 -3.45 6.93 5.69
N THR A 94 -3.07 5.79 6.27
CA THR A 94 -3.27 5.54 7.70
C THR A 94 -2.43 6.49 8.57
N ALA A 95 -1.20 6.77 8.18
CA ALA A 95 -0.34 7.69 8.91
C ALA A 95 -0.85 9.13 8.83
N ALA A 96 -1.36 9.56 7.66
CA ALA A 96 -1.98 10.87 7.51
C ALA A 96 -3.22 11.01 8.39
N GLU A 97 -4.14 10.05 8.32
CA GLU A 97 -5.37 10.05 9.11
C GLU A 97 -5.08 10.07 10.62
N ASN A 98 -4.20 9.18 11.10
CA ASN A 98 -3.85 9.14 12.52
C ASN A 98 -3.15 10.42 13.00
N ALA A 99 -2.31 11.01 12.14
CA ALA A 99 -1.66 12.28 12.46
C ALA A 99 -2.67 13.45 12.49
N MET A 100 -3.60 13.51 11.53
CA MET A 100 -4.69 14.48 11.50
C MET A 100 -5.53 14.37 12.77
N GLU A 101 -5.93 13.16 13.12
CA GLU A 101 -6.70 12.88 14.32
C GLU A 101 -5.97 13.28 15.59
N GLY A 102 -4.68 12.89 15.73
CA GLY A 102 -3.86 13.23 16.88
C GLY A 102 -3.60 14.73 17.06
N LEU A 103 -3.63 15.49 15.96
CA LEU A 103 -3.47 16.95 15.95
C LEU A 103 -4.80 17.71 16.02
N GLY A 104 -5.92 17.00 16.20
CA GLY A 104 -7.25 17.62 16.36
C GLY A 104 -7.88 18.13 15.06
N HIS A 105 -7.35 17.70 13.89
CA HIS A 105 -7.98 18.02 12.61
C HIS A 105 -9.24 17.15 12.42
N THR A 106 -10.39 17.80 12.31
CA THR A 106 -11.68 17.14 12.13
C THR A 106 -12.03 17.03 10.65
N GLY A 107 -12.49 15.85 10.21
CA GLY A 107 -12.88 15.60 8.81
C GLY A 107 -11.91 14.74 8.00
N GLY A 108 -10.82 14.26 8.61
CA GLY A 108 -9.90 13.32 7.99
C GLY A 108 -9.27 13.83 6.69
N THR A 109 -9.03 12.92 5.75
CA THR A 109 -8.42 13.23 4.45
C THR A 109 -9.37 13.93 3.46
N ALA A 110 -10.67 14.04 3.76
CA ALA A 110 -11.63 14.71 2.91
C ALA A 110 -11.65 16.24 3.11
N VAL A 111 -11.20 16.72 4.27
CA VAL A 111 -11.21 18.14 4.64
C VAL A 111 -9.81 18.73 4.51
N GLU A 112 -9.74 19.91 3.95
CA GLU A 112 -8.50 20.63 3.75
C GLU A 112 -7.84 21.04 5.06
N VAL A 113 -6.54 20.75 5.23
CA VAL A 113 -5.74 21.23 6.35
C VAL A 113 -5.35 22.69 6.10
N THR A 114 -5.93 23.61 6.85
CA THR A 114 -5.72 25.06 6.67
C THR A 114 -4.64 25.63 7.61
N ASP A 115 -4.32 24.93 8.70
CA ASP A 115 -3.28 25.34 9.66
C ASP A 115 -1.91 24.83 9.24
N PRO A 116 -0.92 25.72 9.00
CA PRO A 116 0.46 25.33 8.67
C PRO A 116 1.13 24.49 9.75
N ALA A 117 0.81 24.69 11.04
CA ALA A 117 1.40 23.92 12.12
C ALA A 117 0.88 22.47 12.13
N VAL A 118 -0.41 22.29 11.91
CA VAL A 118 -1.04 20.96 11.76
C VAL A 118 -0.46 20.24 10.53
N PHE A 119 -0.35 20.93 9.40
CA PHE A 119 0.24 20.39 8.17
C PHE A 119 1.69 19.92 8.38
N ALA A 120 2.52 20.77 9.00
CA ALA A 120 3.89 20.40 9.32
C ALA A 120 3.95 19.21 10.29
N GLY A 121 3.08 19.18 11.28
CA GLY A 121 2.95 18.07 12.22
C GLY A 121 2.61 16.76 11.54
N ILE A 122 1.64 16.76 10.64
CA ILE A 122 1.26 15.58 9.84
C ILE A 122 2.46 15.09 9.03
N ALA A 123 3.14 15.99 8.30
CA ALA A 123 4.31 15.65 7.50
C ALA A 123 5.45 15.03 8.34
N TRP A 124 5.69 15.55 9.55
CA TRP A 124 6.68 15.02 10.48
C TRP A 124 6.29 13.62 11.01
N VAL A 125 5.05 13.44 11.47
CA VAL A 125 4.56 12.13 11.97
C VAL A 125 4.69 11.06 10.90
N MET A 126 4.22 11.35 9.70
CA MET A 126 4.33 10.44 8.55
C MET A 126 5.80 10.10 8.24
N THR A 127 6.71 11.06 8.33
CA THR A 127 8.13 10.87 8.01
C THR A 127 8.86 10.07 9.08
N ILE A 128 8.70 10.43 10.36
CA ILE A 128 9.38 9.74 11.47
C ILE A 128 8.93 8.29 11.55
N GLY A 129 7.63 8.02 11.40
CA GLY A 129 7.09 6.66 11.46
C GLY A 129 7.72 5.73 10.44
N ILE A 130 7.92 6.18 9.21
CA ILE A 130 8.52 5.34 8.17
C ILE A 130 10.05 5.25 8.30
N CYS A 131 10.72 6.32 8.70
CA CYS A 131 12.16 6.32 8.95
C CYS A 131 12.54 5.31 10.03
N PHE A 132 11.75 5.22 11.10
CA PHE A 132 11.95 4.23 12.15
C PHE A 132 11.92 2.80 11.60
N SER A 133 10.92 2.48 10.78
CA SER A 133 10.79 1.17 10.14
C SER A 133 11.96 0.85 9.22
N LEU A 134 12.43 1.84 8.42
CA LEU A 134 13.57 1.67 7.52
C LEU A 134 14.89 1.43 8.25
N VAL A 135 15.10 2.11 9.38
CA VAL A 135 16.29 1.92 10.21
C VAL A 135 16.25 0.56 10.91
N LEU A 136 15.08 0.14 11.42
CA LEU A 136 14.93 -1.12 12.13
C LEU A 136 15.09 -2.34 11.20
N LEU A 137 14.61 -2.23 9.96
CA LEU A 137 14.58 -3.33 8.98
C LEU A 137 15.94 -4.02 8.77
N PRO A 138 17.07 -3.34 8.53
CA PRO A 138 18.36 -3.98 8.33
C PRO A 138 18.85 -4.79 9.53
N PHE A 139 18.50 -4.39 10.75
CA PHE A 139 18.88 -5.08 11.98
C PHE A 139 18.06 -6.36 12.19
N VAL A 140 16.77 -6.30 11.87
CA VAL A 140 15.85 -7.44 12.04
C VAL A 140 15.90 -8.38 10.84
N ALA A 141 16.04 -7.87 9.61
CA ALA A 141 16.00 -8.69 8.40
C ALA A 141 17.19 -9.64 8.29
N LYS A 142 18.39 -9.24 8.68
CA LYS A 142 19.59 -10.10 8.62
C LYS A 142 19.46 -11.38 9.46
N PRO A 143 19.12 -11.33 10.76
CA PRO A 143 18.96 -12.54 11.55
C PRO A 143 17.73 -13.36 11.11
N LEU A 144 16.67 -12.69 10.65
CA LEU A 144 15.47 -13.34 10.17
C LEU A 144 15.74 -14.09 8.86
N HIS A 145 16.41 -13.47 7.90
CA HIS A 145 16.77 -14.10 6.62
C HIS A 145 17.69 -15.33 6.82
N LYS A 146 18.66 -15.24 7.74
CA LYS A 146 19.50 -16.40 8.09
C LYS A 146 18.70 -17.57 8.65
N LYS A 147 17.68 -17.28 9.47
CA LYS A 147 16.80 -18.31 10.04
C LYS A 147 15.89 -18.93 8.97
N PHE A 148 15.34 -18.14 8.08
CA PHE A 148 14.52 -18.63 6.96
C PHE A 148 15.33 -19.49 5.97
N MET A 149 16.53 -19.07 5.58
CA MET A 149 17.38 -19.88 4.71
C MET A 149 17.81 -21.20 5.35
N ASN A 150 18.03 -21.21 6.65
CA ASN A 150 18.36 -22.45 7.38
C ASN A 150 17.15 -23.38 7.58
N ALA A 151 15.95 -22.83 7.69
CA ALA A 151 14.71 -23.60 7.74
C ALA A 151 14.41 -24.25 6.37
N GLY A 152 14.49 -23.51 5.28
CA GLY A 152 14.29 -24.03 3.92
C GLY A 152 15.30 -25.12 3.54
N LYS A 153 16.56 -24.99 3.94
CA LYS A 153 17.57 -26.04 3.73
C LYS A 153 17.32 -27.32 4.56
N LYS A 154 16.58 -27.19 5.65
CA LYS A 154 16.17 -28.36 6.46
C LYS A 154 14.99 -29.11 5.84
N GLU A 155 14.07 -28.38 5.20
CA GLU A 155 12.94 -28.97 4.48
C GLU A 155 13.42 -29.71 3.21
N GLU A 156 14.33 -29.12 2.44
CA GLU A 156 14.91 -29.75 1.24
C GLU A 156 15.71 -31.04 1.54
N LYS A 157 16.25 -31.19 2.77
CA LYS A 157 16.88 -32.44 3.24
C LYS A 157 15.90 -33.47 3.76
N ILE A 158 14.69 -33.08 4.16
CA ILE A 158 13.67 -33.99 4.67
C ILE A 158 12.80 -34.55 3.53
N GLU A 159 12.61 -33.81 2.44
CA GLU A 159 11.88 -34.32 1.26
C GLU A 159 12.61 -35.42 0.50
N THR A 160 13.91 -35.64 0.75
CA THR A 160 14.70 -36.71 0.12
C THR A 160 14.68 -38.03 0.90
N GLU A 161 14.13 -38.07 2.09
CA GLU A 161 14.22 -39.29 2.92
C GLU A 161 12.94 -39.88 3.50
N ASP A 162 11.75 -39.34 3.28
CA ASP A 162 10.55 -40.11 3.70
C ASP A 162 9.24 -39.67 3.02
N LYS A 163 8.87 -40.45 2.00
CA LYS A 163 7.45 -40.67 1.66
C LYS A 163 6.89 -41.67 2.67
N LYS A 164 6.36 -41.23 3.77
CA LYS A 164 5.22 -41.80 4.51
C LYS A 164 5.03 -41.13 5.86
N GLU A 165 3.78 -40.79 6.05
CA GLU A 165 3.10 -40.58 7.31
C GLU A 165 2.75 -39.15 7.72
N ASN A 166 1.42 -38.90 7.63
CA ASN A 166 0.69 -37.83 8.31
C ASN A 166 1.15 -37.69 9.76
N THR A 167 1.65 -36.52 10.10
CA THR A 167 1.45 -35.99 11.48
C THR A 167 1.81 -34.52 11.50
N GLU A 168 0.88 -33.71 11.98
CA GLU A 168 1.09 -32.30 12.37
C GLU A 168 2.36 -32.18 13.22
N LYS A 169 3.51 -31.84 12.60
CA LYS A 169 4.68 -31.42 13.37
C LYS A 169 4.49 -29.95 13.75
N LYS A 170 3.97 -29.73 14.97
CA LYS A 170 4.14 -28.50 15.72
C LYS A 170 5.60 -28.06 15.59
N SER A 171 5.84 -27.02 14.79
CA SER A 171 7.10 -26.29 14.78
C SER A 171 7.27 -25.63 16.15
N ASN A 172 7.90 -26.35 17.08
CA ASN A 172 8.22 -25.83 18.40
C ASN A 172 9.44 -24.91 18.28
N GLY A 173 9.20 -23.61 18.17
CA GLY A 173 10.25 -22.60 18.14
C GLY A 173 9.80 -21.24 17.63
N ILE A 174 10.71 -20.26 17.68
CA ILE A 174 10.49 -18.88 17.21
C ILE A 174 10.08 -18.84 15.73
N ALA A 175 10.50 -19.80 14.91
CA ALA A 175 10.09 -19.89 13.50
C ALA A 175 8.58 -20.18 13.38
N GLY A 176 8.06 -21.16 14.09
CA GLY A 176 6.64 -21.45 14.08
C GLY A 176 5.77 -20.33 14.66
N PHE A 177 6.31 -19.58 15.62
CA PHE A 177 5.64 -18.38 16.13
C PHE A 177 5.56 -17.28 15.06
N ILE A 178 6.62 -17.05 14.28
CA ILE A 178 6.65 -16.06 13.19
C ILE A 178 5.72 -16.48 12.05
N ASP A 179 5.67 -17.76 11.70
CA ASP A 179 4.79 -18.31 10.67
C ASP A 179 3.32 -18.13 11.02
N LEU A 180 2.99 -18.20 12.31
CA LEU A 180 1.64 -17.95 12.81
C LEU A 180 1.35 -16.45 12.99
N LEU A 181 2.34 -15.68 13.43
CA LEU A 181 2.20 -14.24 13.70
C LEU A 181 1.94 -13.44 12.43
N THR A 182 2.66 -13.75 11.33
CA THR A 182 2.52 -13.02 10.08
C THR A 182 1.10 -13.04 9.52
N PRO A 183 0.46 -14.19 9.28
CA PRO A 183 -0.93 -14.21 8.84
C PRO A 183 -1.89 -13.65 9.87
N ALA A 184 -1.65 -13.86 11.18
CA ALA A 184 -2.49 -13.30 12.24
C ALA A 184 -2.49 -11.76 12.24
N VAL A 185 -1.33 -11.13 12.05
CA VAL A 185 -1.21 -9.67 11.93
C VAL A 185 -1.92 -9.17 10.66
N PHE A 186 -1.78 -9.87 9.53
CA PHE A 186 -2.50 -9.50 8.30
C PHE A 186 -4.01 -9.62 8.46
N ILE A 187 -4.51 -10.70 9.04
CA ILE A 187 -5.95 -10.89 9.30
C ILE A 187 -6.46 -9.81 10.27
N GLY A 188 -5.70 -9.51 11.32
CA GLY A 188 -6.03 -8.46 12.28
C GLY A 188 -6.07 -7.08 11.62
N LEU A 189 -5.12 -6.77 10.75
CA LEU A 189 -5.08 -5.52 9.99
C LEU A 189 -6.28 -5.39 9.04
N ILE A 190 -6.57 -6.43 8.26
CA ILE A 190 -7.74 -6.47 7.38
C ILE A 190 -9.02 -6.31 8.21
N GLY A 191 -9.14 -7.04 9.33
CA GLY A 191 -10.28 -6.93 10.24
C GLY A 191 -10.46 -5.52 10.80
N ALA A 192 -9.38 -4.83 11.15
CA ALA A 192 -9.42 -3.45 11.62
C ALA A 192 -9.93 -2.48 10.53
N PHE A 193 -9.46 -2.63 9.28
CA PHE A 193 -9.96 -1.81 8.17
C PHE A 193 -11.43 -2.07 7.85
N VAL A 194 -11.83 -3.34 7.84
CA VAL A 194 -13.25 -3.70 7.64
C VAL A 194 -14.11 -3.16 8.77
N ALA A 195 -13.67 -3.31 10.02
CA ALA A 195 -14.35 -2.75 11.18
C ALA A 195 -14.47 -1.24 11.09
N ARG A 196 -13.41 -0.54 10.67
CA ARG A 196 -13.44 0.92 10.47
C ARG A 196 -14.39 1.32 9.34
N ALA A 197 -14.44 0.58 8.23
CA ALA A 197 -15.38 0.84 7.13
C ALA A 197 -16.84 0.64 7.54
N ILE A 198 -17.12 -0.23 8.51
CA ILE A 198 -18.45 -0.53 9.02
C ILE A 198 -18.83 0.38 10.16
N ALA A 199 -17.97 0.52 11.17
CA ALA A 199 -18.25 1.23 12.43
C ALA A 199 -17.75 2.67 12.46
N GLY A 200 -16.89 3.06 11.51
CA GLY A 200 -16.22 4.36 11.48
C GLY A 200 -15.08 4.51 12.48
N ALA A 201 -14.60 5.72 12.64
CA ALA A 201 -13.51 6.04 13.58
C ALA A 201 -13.97 6.19 15.03
N GLY A 202 -15.28 6.01 15.31
CA GLY A 202 -15.84 6.11 16.66
C GLY A 202 -15.97 7.53 17.20
N LYS A 203 -15.87 8.54 16.34
CA LYS A 203 -16.04 9.96 16.73
C LYS A 203 -17.33 10.53 16.14
N PRO A 204 -18.35 10.82 16.98
CA PRO A 204 -19.66 11.28 16.49
C PRO A 204 -19.63 12.69 15.87
N GLU A 205 -18.53 13.42 15.99
CA GLU A 205 -18.42 14.81 15.51
C GLU A 205 -17.79 14.94 14.13
N ILE A 206 -17.26 13.84 13.55
CA ILE A 206 -16.52 13.89 12.30
C ILE A 206 -17.38 13.31 11.18
N PHE A 207 -17.76 14.14 10.20
CA PHE A 207 -18.36 13.69 8.95
C PHE A 207 -17.30 13.10 8.03
N GLY A 208 -17.64 12.00 7.33
CA GLY A 208 -16.74 11.35 6.37
C GLY A 208 -15.71 10.43 7.01
N ASP A 209 -15.94 9.97 8.24
CA ASP A 209 -15.05 9.03 8.93
C ASP A 209 -15.14 7.59 8.41
N GLY A 210 -15.98 7.35 7.43
CA GLY A 210 -16.17 6.07 6.78
C GLY A 210 -17.29 5.19 7.32
N ALA A 211 -18.02 5.64 8.36
CA ALA A 211 -19.14 4.89 8.94
C ALA A 211 -20.45 5.18 8.25
N GLY A 212 -20.68 4.71 7.05
CA GLY A 212 -21.91 5.04 6.35
C GLY A 212 -22.26 4.09 5.21
N VAL A 213 -23.38 4.37 4.58
CA VAL A 213 -23.89 3.58 3.45
C VAL A 213 -22.90 3.55 2.30
N LEU A 214 -22.27 4.68 1.97
CA LEU A 214 -21.25 4.77 0.91
C LEU A 214 -20.03 3.92 1.19
N SER A 215 -19.56 3.87 2.43
CA SER A 215 -18.40 3.06 2.84
C SER A 215 -18.67 1.57 2.65
N ILE A 216 -19.88 1.13 3.01
CA ILE A 216 -20.27 -0.28 2.80
C ILE A 216 -20.44 -0.58 1.32
N ILE A 217 -21.06 0.29 0.54
CA ILE A 217 -21.20 0.10 -0.90
C ILE A 217 -19.81 -0.01 -1.52
N THR A 218 -18.90 0.89 -1.18
CA THR A 218 -17.52 0.90 -1.71
C THR A 218 -16.77 -0.39 -1.33
N LEU A 219 -16.88 -0.82 -0.07
CA LEU A 219 -16.27 -2.06 0.41
C LEU A 219 -16.80 -3.29 -0.35
N VAL A 220 -18.13 -3.42 -0.42
CA VAL A 220 -18.78 -4.56 -1.09
C VAL A 220 -18.42 -4.59 -2.58
N VAL A 221 -18.45 -3.45 -3.25
CA VAL A 221 -18.07 -3.32 -4.66
C VAL A 221 -16.61 -3.68 -4.86
N ALA A 222 -15.71 -3.17 -4.03
CA ALA A 222 -14.28 -3.50 -4.12
C ALA A 222 -14.04 -5.01 -3.99
N VAL A 223 -14.71 -5.67 -3.05
CA VAL A 223 -14.63 -7.13 -2.86
C VAL A 223 -15.18 -7.86 -4.09
N ILE A 224 -16.38 -7.52 -4.55
CA ILE A 224 -17.01 -8.17 -5.70
C ILE A 224 -16.15 -8.01 -6.95
N VAL A 225 -15.71 -6.81 -7.26
CA VAL A 225 -14.85 -6.52 -8.42
C VAL A 225 -13.55 -7.32 -8.34
N SER A 226 -12.89 -7.32 -7.19
CA SER A 226 -11.65 -8.08 -7.00
C SER A 226 -11.86 -9.58 -7.20
N LEU A 227 -12.93 -10.15 -6.65
CA LEU A 227 -13.28 -11.57 -6.84
C LEU A 227 -13.58 -11.90 -8.31
N ILE A 228 -14.33 -11.05 -9.01
CA ILE A 228 -14.62 -11.24 -10.43
C ILE A 228 -13.34 -11.25 -11.25
N PHE A 229 -12.46 -10.29 -11.05
CA PHE A 229 -11.17 -10.22 -11.76
C PHE A 229 -10.25 -11.40 -11.42
N GLU A 230 -10.24 -11.83 -10.16
CA GLU A 230 -9.45 -12.99 -9.74
C GLU A 230 -9.97 -14.28 -10.42
N VAL A 231 -11.28 -14.48 -10.45
CA VAL A 231 -11.90 -15.62 -11.14
C VAL A 231 -11.60 -15.57 -12.64
N ILE A 232 -11.68 -14.40 -13.27
CA ILE A 232 -11.36 -14.22 -14.69
C ILE A 232 -9.88 -14.54 -14.93
N ALA A 233 -8.97 -14.00 -14.13
CA ALA A 233 -7.54 -14.24 -14.26
C ALA A 233 -7.20 -15.74 -14.15
N LYS A 234 -7.77 -16.43 -13.16
CA LYS A 234 -7.59 -17.88 -12.97
C LYS A 234 -8.23 -18.72 -14.09
N LYS A 235 -9.47 -18.41 -14.49
CA LYS A 235 -10.20 -19.17 -15.51
C LYS A 235 -9.54 -19.08 -16.90
N PHE A 236 -9.08 -17.89 -17.27
CA PHE A 236 -8.44 -17.65 -18.56
C PHE A 236 -6.92 -17.77 -18.52
N LYS A 237 -6.33 -18.14 -17.35
CA LYS A 237 -4.88 -18.25 -17.11
C LYS A 237 -4.11 -16.98 -17.51
N LEU A 238 -4.71 -15.83 -17.26
CA LEU A 238 -4.15 -14.51 -17.56
C LEU A 238 -3.26 -14.04 -16.42
N THR A 239 -2.08 -14.63 -16.27
CA THR A 239 -1.10 -14.29 -15.20
C THR A 239 -0.68 -12.83 -15.23
N TRP A 240 -0.73 -12.16 -16.39
CA TRP A 240 -0.45 -10.73 -16.51
C TRP A 240 -1.53 -9.84 -15.89
N LEU A 241 -2.76 -10.36 -15.70
CA LEU A 241 -3.89 -9.62 -15.13
C LEU A 241 -3.85 -9.61 -13.60
N GLU A 242 -3.24 -10.60 -12.96
CA GLU A 242 -3.18 -10.73 -11.49
C GLU A 242 -2.66 -9.46 -10.78
N PRO A 243 -1.56 -8.82 -11.24
CA PRO A 243 -1.07 -7.59 -10.60
C PRO A 243 -2.01 -6.39 -10.73
N PHE A 244 -2.92 -6.43 -11.72
CA PHE A 244 -3.86 -5.34 -11.99
C PHE A 244 -5.18 -5.46 -11.21
N VAL A 245 -5.47 -6.60 -10.60
CA VAL A 245 -6.74 -6.84 -9.90
C VAL A 245 -6.98 -5.80 -8.80
N MET A 246 -5.98 -5.57 -7.95
CA MET A 246 -6.10 -4.58 -6.86
C MET A 246 -6.27 -3.13 -7.35
N PRO A 247 -5.39 -2.59 -8.22
CA PRO A 247 -5.55 -1.22 -8.73
C PRO A 247 -6.86 -0.98 -9.47
N ILE A 248 -7.27 -1.93 -10.31
CA ILE A 248 -8.53 -1.82 -11.03
C ILE A 248 -9.71 -1.88 -10.07
N GLY A 249 -9.69 -2.80 -9.11
CA GLY A 249 -10.71 -2.92 -8.07
C GLY A 249 -10.89 -1.63 -7.28
N MET A 250 -9.78 -0.99 -6.89
CA MET A 250 -9.77 0.27 -6.17
C MET A 250 -10.36 1.42 -7.02
N ILE A 251 -9.91 1.59 -8.26
CA ILE A 251 -10.41 2.66 -9.14
C ILE A 251 -11.91 2.47 -9.44
N LEU A 252 -12.33 1.24 -9.74
CA LEU A 252 -13.75 0.95 -9.99
C LEU A 252 -14.61 1.19 -8.75
N ALA A 253 -14.14 0.81 -7.57
CA ALA A 253 -14.83 1.08 -6.32
C ALA A 253 -14.99 2.59 -6.07
N MET A 254 -13.94 3.39 -6.32
CA MET A 254 -14.01 4.86 -6.24
C MET A 254 -15.02 5.46 -7.23
N VAL A 255 -14.98 5.01 -8.49
CA VAL A 255 -15.94 5.48 -9.51
C VAL A 255 -17.39 5.13 -9.11
N ILE A 256 -17.62 3.92 -8.64
CA ILE A 256 -18.97 3.49 -8.21
C ILE A 256 -19.41 4.24 -6.96
N ALA A 257 -18.50 4.55 -6.03
CA ALA A 257 -18.82 5.40 -4.88
C ALA A 257 -19.30 6.79 -5.31
N VAL A 258 -18.61 7.42 -6.29
CA VAL A 258 -19.01 8.73 -6.84
C VAL A 258 -20.37 8.63 -7.55
N VAL A 259 -20.58 7.57 -8.34
CA VAL A 259 -21.88 7.33 -9.00
C VAL A 259 -22.99 7.12 -7.97
N ALA A 260 -22.74 6.29 -6.95
CA ALA A 260 -23.68 6.04 -5.88
C ALA A 260 -24.05 7.32 -5.12
N TYR A 261 -23.08 8.17 -4.83
CA TYR A 261 -23.30 9.48 -4.19
C TYR A 261 -24.24 10.39 -5.01
N ASN A 262 -24.11 10.37 -6.35
CA ASN A 262 -24.93 11.19 -7.24
C ASN A 262 -26.32 10.60 -7.53
N VAL A 263 -26.47 9.28 -7.42
CA VAL A 263 -27.74 8.58 -7.77
C VAL A 263 -28.61 8.36 -6.54
N LEU A 264 -28.02 8.13 -5.38
CA LEU A 264 -28.75 7.92 -4.14
C LEU A 264 -29.40 9.23 -3.66
N PRO A 265 -30.56 9.17 -3.02
CA PRO A 265 -31.12 10.33 -2.32
C PRO A 265 -30.10 10.88 -1.32
N PRO A 266 -29.96 12.22 -1.21
CA PRO A 266 -28.98 12.83 -0.29
C PRO A 266 -29.05 12.31 1.15
N GLU A 267 -30.27 12.04 1.63
CA GLU A 267 -30.50 11.50 2.97
C GLU A 267 -29.86 10.13 3.21
N ILE A 268 -29.77 9.31 2.16
CA ILE A 268 -29.17 7.98 2.23
C ILE A 268 -27.66 8.05 1.92
N ALA A 269 -27.27 8.89 0.95
CA ALA A 269 -25.89 9.01 0.51
C ALA A 269 -24.98 9.56 1.62
N ILE A 270 -25.49 10.53 2.41
CA ILE A 270 -24.77 11.14 3.54
C ILE A 270 -25.10 10.49 4.89
N PHE A 271 -25.90 9.42 4.88
CA PHE A 271 -26.27 8.75 6.12
C PHE A 271 -25.06 8.00 6.68
N GLU A 272 -24.62 8.44 7.84
CA GLU A 272 -23.57 7.81 8.63
C GLU A 272 -24.18 7.35 9.96
N TRP A 273 -23.98 6.06 10.28
CA TRP A 273 -24.30 5.59 11.63
C TRP A 273 -23.09 5.81 12.52
N ARG A 274 -23.32 6.50 13.60
CA ARG A 274 -22.32 6.79 14.61
C ARG A 274 -22.70 6.06 15.87
N GLY A 275 -21.80 5.17 16.29
CA GLY A 275 -21.98 4.41 17.51
C GLY A 275 -21.76 5.22 18.77
#